data_b249251ad574a886479f749105855dc7
#
_entry.id   b249251ad574a886479f749105855dc7
#
_cell.length_a   1.000
_cell.length_b   1.000
_cell.length_c   1.000
_cell.angle_alpha   90.00
_cell.angle_beta   90.00
_cell.angle_gamma   90.00
#
_symmetry.space_group_name_H-M   'P 1'
#
loop_
_entity.id
_entity.type
_entity.pdbx_description
1 polymer ?
#
loop_
_entity_poly.entity_id
_entity_poly.type
_entity_poly.pdbx_seq_one_letter_code
_entity_poly.pdbx_strand_id
1 'polypeptide(L)'
;ELTLGRVRRALEGSLAAAPVEPEGKAAAVAAILRHAGDHPEVLFIKRSEREGDPWSGHMAFPGGRREDRDPHLLATALRETVEEIGLDLERHGELVGVLEDEDAGGRGAKGALPIRPYVFELRDEVSLRFSHEVSEALWAPLPELYGGARASSIRLDSRMSAPPLSILE
;
A
#
# COMPACT_ATOMS: atom_id res chain seq x y z
N GLU A 1 -16.12 -1.22 16.79
CA GLU A 1 -15.82 -0.26 15.73
C GLU A 1 -14.34 -0.30 15.41
N LEU A 2 -13.96 -0.32 14.12
CA LEU A 2 -12.56 -0.34 13.68
C LEU A 2 -12.03 1.09 13.61
N THR A 3 -11.02 1.40 14.43
CA THR A 3 -10.38 2.71 14.49
C THR A 3 -8.88 2.60 14.24
N LEU A 4 -8.21 3.70 13.86
CA LEU A 4 -6.73 3.72 13.75
C LEU A 4 -6.05 3.32 15.07
N GLY A 5 -6.59 3.74 16.22
CA GLY A 5 -6.06 3.33 17.51
C GLY A 5 -6.11 1.81 17.76
N ARG A 6 -7.12 1.12 17.22
CA ARG A 6 -7.16 -0.36 17.25
C ARG A 6 -6.15 -0.98 16.30
N VAL A 7 -5.98 -0.41 15.11
CA VAL A 7 -4.96 -0.85 14.15
C VAL A 7 -3.56 -0.71 14.76
N ARG A 8 -3.24 0.45 15.32
CA ARG A 8 -1.95 0.68 16.00
C ARG A 8 -1.70 -0.35 17.10
N ARG A 9 -2.69 -0.62 17.93
CA ARG A 9 -2.60 -1.60 19.02
C ARG A 9 -2.38 -3.01 18.51
N ALA A 10 -3.03 -3.39 17.42
CA ALA A 10 -2.84 -4.70 16.79
C ALA A 10 -1.44 -4.87 16.17
N LEU A 11 -0.80 -3.77 15.79
CA LEU A 11 0.55 -3.75 15.21
C LEU A 11 1.64 -3.48 16.26
N GLU A 12 1.26 -3.28 17.53
CA GLU A 12 2.22 -3.02 18.61
C GLU A 12 3.24 -4.15 18.70
N GLY A 13 4.52 -3.76 18.69
CA GLY A 13 5.64 -4.70 18.71
C GLY A 13 5.99 -5.32 17.35
N SER A 14 5.18 -5.16 16.30
CA SER A 14 5.45 -5.76 14.99
C SER A 14 6.78 -5.29 14.38
N LEU A 15 7.14 -4.03 14.57
CA LEU A 15 8.42 -3.49 14.07
C LEU A 15 9.64 -4.13 14.78
N ALA A 16 9.53 -4.39 16.09
CA ALA A 16 10.58 -5.06 16.84
C ALA A 16 10.70 -6.55 16.50
N ALA A 17 9.59 -7.17 16.10
CA ALA A 17 9.49 -8.56 15.67
C ALA A 17 9.52 -8.73 14.14
N ALA A 18 9.92 -7.69 13.41
CA ALA A 18 9.97 -7.73 11.95
C ALA A 18 10.76 -8.94 11.44
N PRO A 19 10.29 -9.61 10.38
CA PRO A 19 11.03 -10.71 9.78
C PRO A 19 12.43 -10.25 9.33
N VAL A 20 13.39 -11.18 9.36
CA VAL A 20 14.73 -10.94 8.82
C VAL A 20 14.62 -10.53 7.34
N GLU A 21 15.52 -9.65 6.90
CA GLU A 21 15.56 -9.25 5.49
C GLU A 21 15.79 -10.51 4.61
N PRO A 22 14.91 -10.74 3.62
CA PRO A 22 15.06 -11.90 2.75
C PRO A 22 16.29 -11.76 1.86
N GLU A 23 16.97 -12.87 1.65
CA GLU A 23 18.05 -12.94 0.67
C GLU A 23 17.46 -12.99 -0.76
N GLY A 24 18.14 -12.35 -1.72
CA GLY A 24 17.76 -12.39 -3.12
C GLY A 24 16.55 -11.50 -3.47
N LYS A 25 15.70 -11.99 -4.38
CA LYS A 25 14.56 -11.22 -4.91
C LYS A 25 13.45 -11.11 -3.87
N ALA A 26 13.00 -9.89 -3.64
CA ALA A 26 11.90 -9.59 -2.74
C ALA A 26 11.18 -8.32 -3.21
N ALA A 27 10.02 -8.05 -2.64
CA ALA A 27 9.26 -6.83 -2.87
C ALA A 27 8.74 -6.27 -1.55
N ALA A 28 8.36 -5.00 -1.56
CA ALA A 28 7.72 -4.35 -0.44
C ALA A 28 6.59 -3.44 -0.91
N VAL A 29 5.56 -3.32 -0.08
CA VAL A 29 4.42 -2.44 -0.33
C VAL A 29 4.13 -1.57 0.89
N ALA A 30 3.50 -0.43 0.65
CA ALA A 30 3.05 0.49 1.68
C ALA A 30 1.52 0.44 1.81
N ALA A 31 1.01 -0.11 2.90
CA ALA A 31 -0.38 0.02 3.30
C ALA A 31 -0.55 1.37 4.02
N ILE A 32 -1.05 2.35 3.31
CA ILE A 32 -1.12 3.74 3.76
C ILE A 32 -2.52 4.02 4.29
N LEU A 33 -2.60 4.38 5.56
CA LEU A 33 -3.83 4.68 6.28
C LEU A 33 -4.01 6.18 6.48
N ARG A 34 -5.26 6.63 6.46
CA ARG A 34 -5.63 7.99 6.88
C ARG A 34 -6.90 7.98 7.73
N HIS A 35 -7.11 9.04 8.46
CA HIS A 35 -8.39 9.32 9.11
C HIS A 35 -9.36 9.94 8.10
N ALA A 36 -10.58 9.41 8.02
CA ALA A 36 -11.65 9.98 7.23
C ALA A 36 -12.96 9.95 8.05
N GLY A 37 -13.30 11.07 8.65
CA GLY A 37 -14.47 11.15 9.55
C GLY A 37 -14.34 10.15 10.71
N ASP A 38 -15.28 9.21 10.80
CA ASP A 38 -15.39 8.29 11.93
C ASP A 38 -14.61 6.97 11.75
N HIS A 39 -13.98 6.74 10.59
CA HIS A 39 -13.31 5.47 10.28
C HIS A 39 -11.99 5.67 9.53
N PRO A 40 -11.07 4.71 9.65
CA PRO A 40 -9.85 4.70 8.86
C PRO A 40 -10.12 4.26 7.43
N GLU A 41 -9.37 4.84 6.50
CA GLU A 41 -9.30 4.41 5.11
C GLU A 41 -7.88 3.94 4.76
N VAL A 42 -7.79 3.06 3.78
CA VAL A 42 -6.53 2.58 3.21
C VAL A 42 -6.43 2.93 1.73
N LEU A 43 -5.26 3.35 1.30
CA LEU A 43 -4.98 3.70 -0.09
C LEU A 43 -4.72 2.46 -0.94
N PHE A 44 -5.46 2.37 -2.06
CA PHE A 44 -5.12 1.48 -3.18
C PHE A 44 -4.78 2.30 -4.40
N ILE A 45 -3.90 1.77 -5.23
CA ILE A 45 -3.62 2.26 -6.58
C ILE A 45 -4.11 1.25 -7.61
N LYS A 46 -4.56 1.74 -8.75
CA LYS A 46 -4.84 0.92 -9.92
C LYS A 46 -3.66 1.00 -10.87
N ARG A 47 -3.05 -0.14 -11.14
CA ARG A 47 -1.96 -0.23 -12.12
C ARG A 47 -2.46 0.11 -13.52
N SER A 48 -1.70 0.87 -14.26
CA SER A 48 -2.00 1.17 -15.67
C SER A 48 -2.07 -0.10 -16.50
N GLU A 49 -2.94 -0.11 -17.49
CA GLU A 49 -3.03 -1.23 -18.40
C GLU A 49 -1.80 -1.28 -19.31
N ARG A 50 -1.13 -2.43 -19.33
CA ARG A 50 0.02 -2.72 -20.19
C ARG A 50 -0.13 -4.08 -20.83
N GLU A 51 0.05 -4.13 -22.14
CA GLU A 51 0.06 -5.40 -22.89
C GLU A 51 1.20 -6.30 -22.37
N GLY A 52 0.87 -7.56 -22.05
CA GLY A 52 1.84 -8.54 -21.53
C GLY A 52 2.14 -8.47 -20.05
N ASP A 53 1.57 -7.51 -19.29
CA ASP A 53 1.66 -7.49 -17.84
C ASP A 53 0.47 -8.24 -17.20
N PRO A 54 0.70 -9.39 -16.53
CA PRO A 54 -0.39 -10.17 -15.92
C PRO A 54 -1.08 -9.43 -14.76
N TRP A 55 -0.48 -8.36 -14.23
CA TRP A 55 -1.01 -7.53 -13.15
C TRP A 55 -1.64 -6.23 -13.64
N SER A 56 -1.77 -6.11 -14.97
CA SER A 56 -2.37 -4.96 -15.64
C SER A 56 -3.78 -4.65 -15.13
N GLY A 57 -4.05 -3.40 -14.77
CA GLY A 57 -5.34 -2.94 -14.26
C GLY A 57 -5.73 -3.42 -12.87
N HIS A 58 -4.86 -4.16 -12.16
CA HIS A 58 -5.13 -4.64 -10.80
C HIS A 58 -5.01 -3.52 -9.78
N MET A 59 -5.84 -3.62 -8.74
CA MET A 59 -5.72 -2.82 -7.53
C MET A 59 -4.63 -3.40 -6.63
N ALA A 60 -3.77 -2.53 -6.11
CA ALA A 60 -2.66 -2.91 -5.25
C ALA A 60 -2.34 -1.80 -4.24
N PHE A 61 -1.54 -2.12 -3.23
CA PHE A 61 -0.84 -1.09 -2.47
C PHE A 61 0.33 -0.54 -3.29
N PRO A 62 0.71 0.74 -3.11
CA PRO A 62 1.95 1.26 -3.67
C PRO A 62 3.14 0.40 -3.24
N GLY A 63 4.02 0.07 -4.18
CA GLY A 63 5.17 -0.76 -3.90
C GLY A 63 5.72 -1.48 -5.11
N GLY A 64 6.80 -2.21 -4.91
CA GLY A 64 7.46 -2.91 -5.99
C GLY A 64 8.64 -3.77 -5.53
N ARG A 65 9.45 -4.17 -6.49
CA ARG A 65 10.59 -5.04 -6.27
C ARG A 65 11.77 -4.27 -5.68
N ARG A 66 12.49 -4.94 -4.77
CA ARG A 66 13.77 -4.43 -4.27
C ARG A 66 14.77 -4.30 -5.40
N GLU A 67 15.43 -3.17 -5.46
CA GLU A 67 16.57 -2.90 -6.33
C GLU A 67 17.89 -2.97 -5.54
N ASP A 68 19.01 -3.10 -6.25
CA ASP A 68 20.34 -3.18 -5.62
C ASP A 68 20.69 -1.94 -4.79
N ARG A 69 20.09 -0.79 -5.11
CA ARG A 69 20.24 0.47 -4.37
C ARG A 69 19.44 0.55 -3.07
N ASP A 70 18.49 -0.37 -2.88
CA ASP A 70 17.64 -0.39 -1.68
C ASP A 70 18.34 -1.15 -0.55
N PRO A 71 18.76 -0.49 0.54
CA PRO A 71 19.48 -1.14 1.63
C PRO A 71 18.65 -2.17 2.39
N HIS A 72 17.32 -2.02 2.37
CA HIS A 72 16.34 -2.88 3.02
C HIS A 72 14.95 -2.70 2.40
N LEU A 73 14.02 -3.60 2.68
CA LEU A 73 12.67 -3.59 2.08
C LEU A 73 11.85 -2.35 2.44
N LEU A 74 12.05 -1.75 3.61
CA LEU A 74 11.40 -0.48 3.93
C LEU A 74 11.80 0.63 2.95
N ALA A 75 13.08 0.70 2.58
CA ALA A 75 13.54 1.67 1.58
C ALA A 75 12.89 1.43 0.21
N THR A 76 12.67 0.16 -0.16
CA THR A 76 11.90 -0.19 -1.37
C THR A 76 10.48 0.37 -1.33
N ALA A 77 9.74 0.15 -0.23
CA ALA A 77 8.37 0.65 -0.10
C ALA A 77 8.32 2.19 -0.16
N LEU A 78 9.25 2.88 0.48
CA LEU A 78 9.35 4.34 0.46
C LEU A 78 9.65 4.87 -0.94
N ARG A 79 10.65 4.31 -1.63
CA ARG A 79 11.04 4.69 -2.99
C ARG A 79 9.90 4.50 -3.98
N GLU A 80 9.29 3.32 -3.99
CA GLU A 80 8.20 3.00 -4.91
C GLU A 80 6.99 3.91 -4.69
N THR A 81 6.66 4.24 -3.45
CA THR A 81 5.56 5.17 -3.15
C THR A 81 5.82 6.56 -3.73
N VAL A 82 7.05 7.05 -3.65
CA VAL A 82 7.44 8.33 -4.30
C VAL A 82 7.36 8.21 -5.82
N GLU A 83 7.90 7.12 -6.39
CA GLU A 83 7.93 6.90 -7.84
C GLU A 83 6.53 6.75 -8.44
N GLU A 84 5.64 6.00 -7.79
CA GLU A 84 4.31 5.70 -8.29
C GLU A 84 3.28 6.82 -8.09
N ILE A 85 3.28 7.46 -6.91
CA ILE A 85 2.24 8.42 -6.51
C ILE A 85 2.77 9.76 -5.96
N GLY A 86 4.08 9.98 -6.01
CA GLY A 86 4.70 11.24 -5.58
C GLY A 86 4.59 11.54 -4.08
N LEU A 87 4.33 10.52 -3.27
CA LEU A 87 4.13 10.67 -1.83
C LEU A 87 5.39 10.30 -1.05
N ASP A 88 5.97 11.29 -0.36
CA ASP A 88 7.08 11.10 0.57
C ASP A 88 6.56 10.70 1.97
N LEU A 89 6.61 9.39 2.27
CA LEU A 89 6.14 8.84 3.53
C LEU A 89 7.09 9.13 4.71
N GLU A 90 8.36 9.44 4.47
CA GLU A 90 9.26 9.87 5.54
C GLU A 90 8.84 11.24 6.08
N ARG A 91 8.33 12.09 5.21
CA ARG A 91 7.85 13.44 5.55
C ARG A 91 6.41 13.43 6.06
N HIS A 92 5.50 12.73 5.39
CA HIS A 92 4.04 12.84 5.60
C HIS A 92 3.43 11.65 6.34
N GLY A 93 4.18 10.57 6.54
CA GLY A 93 3.71 9.36 7.19
C GLY A 93 4.39 9.09 8.53
N GLU A 94 3.79 8.19 9.27
CA GLU A 94 4.37 7.53 10.42
C GLU A 94 4.34 6.03 10.17
N LEU A 95 5.48 5.36 10.25
CA LEU A 95 5.54 3.90 10.18
C LEU A 95 4.96 3.33 11.48
N VAL A 96 3.81 2.68 11.40
CA VAL A 96 3.09 2.16 12.57
C VAL A 96 3.21 0.64 12.73
N GLY A 97 3.66 -0.07 11.72
CA GLY A 97 3.85 -1.51 11.81
C GLY A 97 4.35 -2.15 10.53
N VAL A 98 4.63 -3.45 10.64
CA VAL A 98 4.98 -4.33 9.54
C VAL A 98 4.16 -5.61 9.67
N LEU A 99 3.73 -6.16 8.55
CA LEU A 99 3.02 -7.43 8.49
C LEU A 99 3.96 -8.57 8.08
N GLU A 100 3.48 -9.80 8.21
CA GLU A 100 4.20 -10.98 7.72
C GLU A 100 4.37 -10.92 6.20
N ASP A 101 5.45 -11.50 5.70
CA ASP A 101 5.71 -11.60 4.28
C ASP A 101 4.67 -12.51 3.61
N GLU A 102 4.13 -12.04 2.48
CA GLU A 102 3.20 -12.78 1.63
C GLU A 102 3.89 -13.13 0.31
N ASP A 103 3.58 -14.30 -0.24
CA ASP A 103 4.15 -14.73 -1.51
C ASP A 103 3.25 -14.36 -2.70
N ALA A 104 3.79 -13.69 -3.69
CA ALA A 104 3.05 -13.28 -4.89
C ALA A 104 2.45 -14.45 -5.68
N GLY A 105 2.97 -15.66 -5.53
CA GLY A 105 2.50 -16.89 -6.19
C GLY A 105 1.62 -17.78 -5.32
N GLY A 106 1.30 -17.35 -4.09
CA GLY A 106 0.64 -18.19 -3.08
C GLY A 106 1.61 -19.10 -2.33
N ARG A 107 1.19 -19.58 -1.17
CA ARG A 107 2.02 -20.37 -0.27
C ARG A 107 2.56 -21.64 -0.96
N GLY A 108 3.89 -21.77 -1.01
CA GLY A 108 4.57 -22.95 -1.51
C GLY A 108 4.82 -22.98 -3.03
N ALA A 109 4.55 -21.91 -3.77
CA ALA A 109 4.90 -21.83 -5.18
C ALA A 109 6.42 -21.77 -5.38
N LYS A 110 6.98 -22.60 -6.27
CA LYS A 110 8.38 -22.51 -6.65
C LYS A 110 8.65 -21.16 -7.32
N GLY A 111 9.58 -20.39 -6.78
CA GLY A 111 9.92 -19.05 -7.28
C GLY A 111 9.00 -17.96 -6.75
N ALA A 112 8.29 -18.20 -5.64
CA ALA A 112 7.52 -17.19 -4.94
C ALA A 112 8.40 -15.98 -4.59
N LEU A 113 7.84 -14.79 -4.80
CA LEU A 113 8.47 -13.53 -4.46
C LEU A 113 7.90 -13.08 -3.11
N PRO A 114 8.69 -13.06 -2.02
CA PRO A 114 8.21 -12.53 -0.76
C PRO A 114 7.92 -11.03 -0.90
N ILE A 115 6.74 -10.62 -0.44
CA ILE A 115 6.26 -9.24 -0.42
C ILE A 115 6.02 -8.84 1.02
N ARG A 116 6.74 -7.82 1.50
CA ARG A 116 6.60 -7.30 2.86
C ARG A 116 5.72 -6.06 2.90
N PRO A 117 4.57 -6.10 3.58
CA PRO A 117 3.73 -4.93 3.77
C PRO A 117 4.20 -4.12 4.99
N TYR A 118 4.50 -2.84 4.76
CA TYR A 118 4.70 -1.84 5.81
C TYR A 118 3.45 -1.00 5.96
N VAL A 119 3.02 -0.75 7.19
CA VAL A 119 1.81 0.02 7.48
C VAL A 119 2.21 1.42 7.93
N PHE A 120 1.70 2.41 7.21
CA PHE A 120 1.90 3.83 7.51
C PHE A 120 0.58 4.50 7.86
N GLU A 121 0.63 5.49 8.72
CA GLU A 121 -0.48 6.42 8.96
C GLU A 121 -0.07 7.81 8.51
N LEU A 122 -0.89 8.46 7.69
CA LEU A 122 -0.65 9.83 7.26
C LEU A 122 -0.87 10.80 8.43
N ARG A 123 0.04 11.76 8.56
CA ARG A 123 -0.02 12.86 9.54
C ARG A 123 -0.79 14.06 9.01
N ASP A 124 -0.79 14.21 7.69
CA ASP A 124 -1.30 15.39 7.00
C ASP A 124 -2.17 14.97 5.81
N GLU A 125 -2.99 15.90 5.31
CA GLU A 125 -3.56 15.78 3.99
C GLU A 125 -2.47 15.90 2.94
N VAL A 126 -2.51 15.00 1.95
CA VAL A 126 -1.50 14.92 0.90
C VAL A 126 -2.12 14.99 -0.48
N SER A 127 -1.43 15.59 -1.42
CA SER A 127 -1.76 15.53 -2.83
C SER A 127 -0.93 14.45 -3.50
N LEU A 128 -1.56 13.60 -4.30
CA LEU A 128 -0.90 12.53 -5.03
C LEU A 128 -0.61 12.98 -6.47
N ARG A 129 0.54 12.54 -7.00
CA ARG A 129 0.91 12.74 -8.40
C ARG A 129 1.30 11.41 -9.00
N PHE A 130 0.48 10.92 -9.91
CA PHE A 130 0.67 9.60 -10.50
C PHE A 130 1.78 9.60 -11.56
N SER A 131 2.57 8.55 -11.53
CA SER A 131 3.44 8.19 -12.66
C SER A 131 2.62 7.53 -13.77
N HIS A 132 3.26 7.24 -14.89
CA HIS A 132 2.63 6.50 -15.99
C HIS A 132 2.24 5.06 -15.62
N GLU A 133 2.68 4.55 -14.49
CA GLU A 133 2.38 3.19 -14.00
C GLU A 133 1.07 3.11 -13.21
N VAL A 134 0.54 4.25 -12.80
CA VAL A 134 -0.68 4.36 -11.99
C VAL A 134 -1.75 5.13 -12.74
N SER A 135 -2.89 4.50 -12.98
CA SER A 135 -4.02 5.11 -13.66
C SER A 135 -5.01 5.78 -12.69
N GLU A 136 -5.09 5.28 -11.47
CA GLU A 136 -6.08 5.73 -10.48
C GLU A 136 -5.58 5.44 -9.06
N ALA A 137 -6.02 6.23 -8.10
CA ALA A 137 -5.86 5.93 -6.68
C ALA A 137 -7.20 6.06 -5.96
N LEU A 138 -7.37 5.25 -4.93
CA LEU A 138 -8.64 5.09 -4.23
C LEU A 138 -8.40 4.90 -2.74
N TRP A 139 -9.15 5.66 -1.95
CA TRP A 139 -9.25 5.46 -0.52
C TRP A 139 -10.44 4.56 -0.20
N ALA A 140 -10.18 3.39 0.36
CA ALA A 140 -11.21 2.43 0.73
C ALA A 140 -11.43 2.42 2.25
N PRO A 141 -12.69 2.52 2.73
CA PRO A 141 -12.99 2.40 4.16
C PRO A 141 -12.55 1.06 4.72
N LEU A 142 -11.66 1.07 5.69
CA LEU A 142 -11.10 -0.16 6.27
C LEU A 142 -12.19 -1.07 6.90
N PRO A 143 -13.26 -0.55 7.54
CA PRO A 143 -14.35 -1.38 8.03
C PRO A 143 -15.06 -2.19 6.95
N GLU A 144 -15.20 -1.67 5.74
CA GLU A 144 -15.83 -2.38 4.62
C GLU A 144 -14.98 -3.56 4.14
N LEU A 145 -13.66 -3.41 4.16
CA LEU A 145 -12.72 -4.48 3.83
C LEU A 145 -12.73 -5.58 4.88
N TYR A 146 -12.90 -5.20 6.16
CA TYR A 146 -12.91 -6.13 7.28
C TYR A 146 -14.25 -6.87 7.44
N GLY A 147 -15.36 -6.29 7.00
CA GLY A 147 -16.72 -6.80 7.20
C GLY A 147 -17.08 -8.07 6.45
N GLY A 148 -16.13 -8.75 5.82
CA GLY A 148 -16.28 -10.14 5.39
C GLY A 148 -17.16 -10.38 4.16
N ALA A 149 -17.44 -9.38 3.36
CA ALA A 149 -17.81 -9.63 1.97
C ALA A 149 -16.59 -10.27 1.31
N ARG A 150 -16.64 -11.58 1.08
CA ARG A 150 -15.62 -12.28 0.30
C ARG A 150 -15.31 -11.45 -0.92
N ALA A 151 -14.05 -11.01 -1.03
CA ALA A 151 -13.53 -10.04 -1.97
C ALA A 151 -13.65 -10.47 -3.44
N SER A 152 -14.85 -10.64 -3.96
CA SER A 152 -15.07 -10.83 -5.38
C SER A 152 -15.69 -9.60 -6.08
N SER A 153 -16.16 -8.60 -5.34
CA SER A 153 -16.49 -7.30 -5.92
C SER A 153 -16.69 -6.24 -4.83
N ILE A 154 -15.66 -5.54 -4.44
CA ILE A 154 -15.85 -4.21 -3.85
C ILE A 154 -16.27 -3.33 -5.02
N ARG A 155 -17.56 -3.01 -5.12
CA ARG A 155 -18.01 -1.91 -5.96
C ARG A 155 -17.62 -0.63 -5.25
N LEU A 156 -16.48 -0.11 -5.62
CA LEU A 156 -16.05 1.19 -5.18
C LEU A 156 -16.90 2.19 -5.96
N ASP A 157 -17.83 2.82 -5.24
CA ASP A 157 -18.64 3.89 -5.83
C ASP A 157 -17.69 5.03 -6.21
N SER A 158 -17.65 5.37 -7.49
CA SER A 158 -16.85 6.46 -8.04
C SER A 158 -17.17 7.85 -7.44
N ARG A 159 -18.14 7.92 -6.52
CA ARG A 159 -18.49 9.14 -5.79
C ARG A 159 -17.64 9.41 -4.56
N MET A 160 -16.77 8.47 -4.17
CA MET A 160 -15.78 8.67 -3.11
C MET A 160 -14.43 9.13 -3.68
N SER A 161 -14.47 9.96 -4.72
CA SER A 161 -13.27 10.54 -5.31
C SER A 161 -12.59 11.48 -4.31
N ALA A 162 -11.27 11.34 -4.22
CA ALA A 162 -10.40 12.36 -3.67
C ALA A 162 -10.78 13.76 -4.23
N PRO A 163 -10.57 14.84 -3.47
CA PRO A 163 -10.79 16.17 -3.98
C PRO A 163 -10.10 16.36 -5.34
N PRO A 164 -10.65 17.16 -6.25
CA PRO A 164 -10.18 17.26 -7.61
C PRO A 164 -8.68 17.59 -7.62
N LEU A 165 -7.93 16.74 -8.30
CA LEU A 165 -6.52 16.97 -8.57
C LEU A 165 -6.39 18.28 -9.34
N SER A 166 -5.80 19.29 -8.71
CA SER A 166 -5.30 20.44 -9.44
C SER A 166 -4.11 19.96 -10.28
N ILE A 167 -4.38 19.77 -11.57
CA ILE A 167 -3.33 19.62 -12.57
C ILE A 167 -2.65 21.01 -12.63
N LEU A 168 -1.48 21.11 -12.04
CA LEU A 168 -0.58 22.23 -12.32
C LEU A 168 0.12 21.90 -13.63
N GLU A 169 -0.18 22.70 -14.66
CA GLU A 169 0.56 22.79 -15.91
C GLU A 169 2.01 23.21 -15.65
#